data_36c8a03994e8ea3319b6b47c05513c76
#
_entry.id   36c8a03994e8ea3319b6b47c05513c76
#
_cell.length_a   1.000
_cell.length_b   1.000
_cell.length_c   1.000
_cell.angle_alpha   90.00
_cell.angle_beta   90.00
_cell.angle_gamma   90.00
#
_symmetry.space_group_name_H-M   'P 1'
#
loop_
_entity.id
_entity.type
_entity.pdbx_description
1 polymer ?
#
loop_
_entity_poly.entity_id
_entity_poly.type
_entity_poly.pdbx_seq_one_letter_code
_entity_poly.pdbx_strand_id
1 'polypeptide(L)'
;MKKLAKFITPLLMIGVLAPLNAATLKWSMPGDSLTLDPHAQNEGPTHMVSRQVYEGLVSPGINMEILPQLAESWKTTADDTWIFNIRKGVKFHDGSSLTANDIAFSINRAKTAPSDMVDLIKSIKSATAIDDHTVQIKTDGPNPILLNQLTQIFVMSEAWAKANGCEASYNWDAGETSYCASNANGSGPFKITFREQDVRTVFEKNDDWWG
;
A
#
# COMPACT_ATOMS: atom_id res chain seq x y z
N MET A 1 -65.94 46.75 -8.54
CA MET A 1 -64.92 45.86 -9.09
C MET A 1 -63.89 45.52 -7.99
N LYS A 2 -64.02 44.36 -7.37
CA LYS A 2 -63.16 43.94 -6.26
C LYS A 2 -61.99 43.12 -6.86
N LYS A 3 -60.76 43.60 -6.69
CA LYS A 3 -59.50 42.87 -7.12
C LYS A 3 -59.19 41.84 -6.05
N LEU A 4 -59.21 40.56 -6.45
CA LEU A 4 -58.79 39.45 -5.63
C LEU A 4 -57.27 39.31 -5.72
N ALA A 5 -56.53 39.57 -4.63
CA ALA A 5 -55.10 39.35 -4.53
C ALA A 5 -54.84 37.86 -4.27
N LYS A 6 -54.14 37.19 -5.19
CA LYS A 6 -53.67 35.81 -5.02
C LYS A 6 -52.38 35.82 -4.21
N PHE A 7 -52.43 35.33 -2.98
CA PHE A 7 -51.25 35.02 -2.19
C PHE A 7 -50.65 33.67 -2.68
N ILE A 8 -49.45 33.72 -3.26
CA ILE A 8 -48.67 32.53 -3.56
C ILE A 8 -47.78 32.30 -2.33
N THR A 9 -48.07 31.25 -1.56
CA THR A 9 -47.21 30.81 -0.46
C THR A 9 -46.09 29.96 -1.03
N PRO A 10 -44.80 30.31 -0.82
CA PRO A 10 -43.70 29.46 -1.26
C PRO A 10 -43.63 28.21 -0.35
N LEU A 11 -43.79 27.04 -0.95
CA LEU A 11 -43.59 25.75 -0.29
C LEU A 11 -42.10 25.53 -0.11
N LEU A 12 -41.62 25.71 1.12
CA LEU A 12 -40.24 25.45 1.50
C LEU A 12 -40.02 23.92 1.53
N MET A 13 -39.40 23.35 0.49
CA MET A 13 -38.96 21.94 0.49
C MET A 13 -37.76 21.82 1.44
N ILE A 14 -38.02 21.39 2.68
CA ILE A 14 -36.97 20.94 3.59
C ILE A 14 -36.51 19.56 3.10
N GLY A 15 -35.41 19.51 2.38
CA GLY A 15 -34.75 18.26 2.02
C GLY A 15 -34.23 17.59 3.30
N VAL A 16 -34.86 16.48 3.69
CA VAL A 16 -34.33 15.61 4.74
C VAL A 16 -33.08 14.95 4.20
N LEU A 17 -31.90 15.45 4.58
CA LEU A 17 -30.64 14.75 4.42
C LEU A 17 -30.70 13.51 5.32
N ALA A 18 -31.08 12.37 4.76
CA ALA A 18 -30.91 11.08 5.44
C ALA A 18 -29.42 10.87 5.69
N PRO A 19 -28.99 10.46 6.89
CA PRO A 19 -27.61 10.12 7.13
C PRO A 19 -27.23 8.96 6.20
N LEU A 20 -26.24 9.17 5.33
CA LEU A 20 -25.62 8.09 4.58
C LEU A 20 -24.87 7.22 5.60
N ASN A 21 -25.53 6.15 6.06
CA ASN A 21 -24.84 5.14 6.84
C ASN A 21 -23.78 4.49 5.94
N ALA A 22 -22.51 4.62 6.31
CA ALA A 22 -21.43 3.92 5.64
C ALA A 22 -21.71 2.41 5.67
N ALA A 23 -21.68 1.76 4.51
CA ALA A 23 -21.88 0.31 4.43
C ALA A 23 -20.69 -0.41 5.07
N THR A 24 -20.98 -1.31 6.01
CA THR A 24 -19.96 -2.17 6.62
C THR A 24 -19.93 -3.52 5.91
N LEU A 25 -18.79 -3.85 5.29
CA LEU A 25 -18.53 -5.18 4.76
C LEU A 25 -17.81 -6.02 5.83
N LYS A 26 -18.30 -7.23 6.07
CA LYS A 26 -17.64 -8.22 6.93
C LYS A 26 -17.25 -9.43 6.07
N TRP A 27 -16.00 -9.87 6.19
CA TRP A 27 -15.54 -11.10 5.56
C TRP A 27 -14.71 -11.90 6.55
N SER A 28 -14.49 -13.17 6.26
CA SER A 28 -13.60 -14.05 7.04
C SER A 28 -12.56 -14.67 6.12
N MET A 29 -11.42 -14.99 6.70
CA MET A 29 -10.30 -15.67 6.05
C MET A 29 -10.01 -16.98 6.78
N PRO A 30 -9.39 -17.99 6.14
CA PRO A 30 -9.03 -19.26 6.79
C PRO A 30 -7.91 -19.14 7.84
N GLY A 31 -7.24 -17.99 7.93
CA GLY A 31 -6.23 -17.66 8.93
C GLY A 31 -6.12 -16.15 9.08
N ASP A 32 -5.50 -15.69 10.17
CA ASP A 32 -5.20 -14.25 10.34
C ASP A 32 -3.80 -13.90 9.80
N SER A 33 -3.56 -12.63 9.54
CA SER A 33 -2.23 -12.11 9.25
C SER A 33 -1.33 -12.31 10.47
N LEU A 34 -0.14 -12.85 10.27
CA LEU A 34 0.83 -13.04 11.36
C LEU A 34 1.44 -11.72 11.81
N THR A 35 1.53 -10.76 10.92
CA THR A 35 2.15 -9.47 11.15
C THR A 35 1.54 -8.39 10.25
N LEU A 36 1.73 -7.13 10.62
CA LEU A 36 1.47 -5.97 9.75
C LEU A 36 2.75 -5.47 9.06
N ASP A 37 3.92 -6.01 9.40
CA ASP A 37 5.15 -5.73 8.65
C ASP A 37 5.09 -6.47 7.29
N PRO A 38 5.08 -5.74 6.17
CA PRO A 38 4.83 -6.34 4.86
C PRO A 38 6.01 -7.16 4.32
N HIS A 39 7.14 -7.21 5.04
CA HIS A 39 8.33 -7.94 4.61
C HIS A 39 8.76 -9.05 5.58
N ALA A 40 8.11 -9.18 6.74
CA ALA A 40 8.51 -10.14 7.76
C ALA A 40 7.92 -11.54 7.56
N GLN A 41 6.88 -11.68 6.73
CA GLN A 41 6.23 -12.95 6.42
C GLN A 41 5.75 -13.01 4.97
N ASN A 42 5.93 -14.16 4.32
CA ASN A 42 5.54 -14.41 2.94
C ASN A 42 4.45 -15.50 2.88
N GLU A 43 3.29 -15.22 3.44
CA GLU A 43 2.15 -16.15 3.46
C GLU A 43 0.84 -15.46 3.07
N GLY A 44 -0.16 -16.26 2.65
CA GLY A 44 -1.39 -15.76 2.04
C GLY A 44 -2.19 -14.78 2.89
N PRO A 45 -2.57 -15.09 4.14
CA PRO A 45 -3.33 -14.17 5.01
C PRO A 45 -2.64 -12.84 5.26
N THR A 46 -1.33 -12.80 5.50
CA THR A 46 -0.56 -11.56 5.66
C THR A 46 -0.59 -10.73 4.36
N HIS A 47 -0.40 -11.36 3.20
CA HIS A 47 -0.52 -10.67 1.91
C HIS A 47 -1.92 -10.12 1.66
N MET A 48 -2.99 -10.83 2.05
CA MET A 48 -4.37 -10.34 1.91
C MET A 48 -4.63 -9.07 2.71
N VAL A 49 -4.14 -9.01 3.95
CA VAL A 49 -4.20 -7.80 4.79
C VAL A 49 -3.31 -6.70 4.23
N SER A 50 -2.05 -7.04 3.88
CA SER A 50 -1.09 -6.06 3.36
C SER A 50 -1.59 -5.36 2.10
N ARG A 51 -2.26 -6.05 1.18
CA ARG A 51 -2.83 -5.46 -0.05
C ARG A 51 -3.95 -4.45 0.20
N GLN A 52 -4.57 -4.43 1.38
CA GLN A 52 -5.56 -3.42 1.75
C GLN A 52 -4.88 -2.13 2.23
N VAL A 53 -3.70 -2.26 2.81
CA VAL A 53 -2.99 -1.21 3.56
C VAL A 53 -1.85 -0.60 2.76
N TYR A 54 -1.11 -1.44 2.06
CA TYR A 54 0.09 -1.07 1.30
C TYR A 54 -0.13 -1.25 -0.21
N GLU A 55 0.73 -0.62 -0.97
CA GLU A 55 0.79 -0.75 -2.43
C GLU A 55 2.20 -1.13 -2.87
N GLY A 56 2.29 -1.85 -4.01
CA GLY A 56 3.56 -2.14 -4.66
C GLY A 56 3.84 -1.17 -5.83
N LEU A 57 4.98 -1.33 -6.49
CA LEU A 57 5.24 -0.61 -7.73
C LEU A 57 4.21 -0.96 -8.81
N VAL A 58 3.88 -2.22 -8.90
CA VAL A 58 2.94 -2.80 -9.85
C VAL A 58 2.02 -3.79 -9.13
N SER A 59 0.87 -4.07 -9.69
CA SER A 59 -0.09 -5.03 -9.16
C SER A 59 -0.47 -6.09 -10.21
N PRO A 60 -0.88 -7.29 -9.79
CA PRO A 60 -1.45 -8.26 -10.71
C PRO A 60 -2.89 -7.87 -11.04
N GLY A 61 -3.26 -7.91 -12.31
CA GLY A 61 -4.64 -7.82 -12.76
C GLY A 61 -5.37 -9.16 -12.66
N ILE A 62 -6.67 -9.16 -12.97
CA ILE A 62 -7.54 -10.33 -12.82
C ILE A 62 -7.14 -11.50 -13.74
N ASN A 63 -6.50 -11.20 -14.87
CA ASN A 63 -5.99 -12.19 -15.83
C ASN A 63 -4.47 -12.40 -15.67
N MET A 64 -3.90 -12.04 -14.51
CA MET A 64 -2.46 -12.11 -14.21
C MET A 64 -1.58 -11.16 -15.04
N GLU A 65 -2.16 -10.22 -15.76
CA GLU A 65 -1.43 -9.12 -16.40
C GLU A 65 -0.82 -8.19 -15.32
N ILE A 66 0.28 -7.52 -15.69
CA ILE A 66 0.91 -6.53 -14.79
C ILE A 66 0.27 -5.17 -15.03
N LEU A 67 -0.31 -4.61 -13.97
CA LEU A 67 -0.94 -3.29 -13.97
C LEU A 67 -0.06 -2.26 -13.25
N PRO A 68 -0.03 -1.01 -13.75
CA PRO A 68 0.53 0.12 -13.01
C PRO A 68 -0.14 0.27 -11.64
N GLN A 69 0.67 0.58 -10.61
CA GLN A 69 0.18 0.95 -9.28
C GLN A 69 0.92 2.21 -8.80
N LEU A 70 1.90 2.13 -7.90
CA LEU A 70 2.73 3.29 -7.56
C LEU A 70 3.64 3.71 -8.71
N ALA A 71 4.06 2.78 -9.57
CA ALA A 71 4.69 3.11 -10.84
C ALA A 71 3.62 3.32 -11.93
N GLU A 72 3.63 4.49 -12.57
CA GLU A 72 2.76 4.80 -13.71
C GLU A 72 3.27 4.16 -15.02
N SER A 73 4.58 3.98 -15.11
CA SER A 73 5.25 3.37 -16.27
C SER A 73 6.65 2.88 -15.89
N TRP A 74 7.19 2.00 -16.73
CA TRP A 74 8.55 1.50 -16.59
C TRP A 74 9.16 1.17 -17.94
N LYS A 75 10.48 1.08 -17.98
CA LYS A 75 11.25 0.63 -19.15
C LYS A 75 12.55 -0.01 -18.72
N THR A 76 13.04 -0.92 -19.53
CA THR A 76 14.42 -1.41 -19.46
C THR A 76 15.33 -0.46 -20.24
N THR A 77 16.47 -0.11 -19.66
CA THR A 77 17.50 0.74 -20.31
C THR A 77 18.78 -0.05 -20.62
N ALA A 78 18.94 -1.19 -19.97
CA ALA A 78 19.93 -2.23 -20.25
C ALA A 78 19.34 -3.57 -19.80
N ASP A 79 19.96 -4.69 -20.17
CA ASP A 79 19.47 -6.04 -19.86
C ASP A 79 19.24 -6.29 -18.37
N ASP A 80 19.96 -5.57 -17.51
CA ASP A 80 19.94 -5.65 -16.05
C ASP A 80 19.41 -4.38 -15.36
N THR A 81 18.91 -3.39 -16.12
CA THR A 81 18.56 -2.07 -15.56
C THR A 81 17.17 -1.64 -15.97
N TRP A 82 16.34 -1.39 -14.95
CA TRP A 82 14.97 -0.95 -15.07
C TRP A 82 14.81 0.46 -14.49
N ILE A 83 14.02 1.31 -15.16
CA ILE A 83 13.63 2.64 -14.68
C ILE A 83 12.11 2.66 -14.53
N PHE A 84 11.65 3.08 -13.34
CA PHE A 84 10.24 3.23 -13.00
C PHE A 84 9.92 4.71 -12.77
N ASN A 85 8.85 5.20 -13.39
CA ASN A 85 8.30 6.53 -13.13
C ASN A 85 7.21 6.41 -12.07
N ILE A 86 7.35 7.14 -10.97
CA ILE A 86 6.53 7.03 -9.78
C ILE A 86 5.43 8.08 -9.79
N ARG A 87 4.22 7.66 -9.42
CA ARG A 87 3.03 8.49 -9.30
C ARG A 87 3.25 9.65 -8.34
N LYS A 88 2.82 10.84 -8.78
CA LYS A 88 2.89 12.07 -7.97
C LYS A 88 1.67 12.21 -7.07
N GLY A 89 1.84 12.86 -5.93
CA GLY A 89 0.74 13.21 -5.03
C GLY A 89 0.21 12.07 -4.18
N VAL A 90 0.84 10.89 -4.22
CA VAL A 90 0.51 9.78 -3.32
C VAL A 90 0.90 10.13 -1.90
N LYS A 91 0.00 9.82 -0.94
CA LYS A 91 0.24 10.01 0.48
C LYS A 91 0.18 8.69 1.23
N PHE A 92 1.01 8.56 2.25
CA PHE A 92 0.85 7.54 3.27
C PHE A 92 -0.33 7.87 4.20
N HIS A 93 -0.75 6.90 5.00
CA HIS A 93 -1.90 7.02 5.91
C HIS A 93 -1.74 8.10 6.98
N ASP A 94 -0.50 8.46 7.32
CA ASP A 94 -0.15 9.55 8.23
C ASP A 94 -0.16 10.94 7.55
N GLY A 95 -0.44 10.99 6.24
CA GLY A 95 -0.47 12.21 5.43
C GLY A 95 0.86 12.62 4.83
N SER A 96 1.97 11.95 5.16
CA SER A 96 3.28 12.20 4.55
C SER A 96 3.28 11.81 3.06
N SER A 97 4.09 12.52 2.26
CA SER A 97 4.19 12.26 0.81
C SER A 97 5.08 11.05 0.54
N LEU A 98 4.62 10.19 -0.38
CA LEU A 98 5.41 9.09 -0.93
C LEU A 98 6.36 9.61 -2.02
N THR A 99 7.61 9.17 -1.97
CA THR A 99 8.66 9.50 -2.94
C THR A 99 9.38 8.24 -3.42
N ALA A 100 10.23 8.40 -4.42
CA ALA A 100 11.10 7.33 -4.91
C ALA A 100 12.08 6.79 -3.84
N ASN A 101 12.40 7.58 -2.80
CA ASN A 101 13.22 7.13 -1.68
C ASN A 101 12.51 6.03 -0.87
N ASP A 102 11.21 6.17 -0.62
CA ASP A 102 10.41 5.17 0.10
C ASP A 102 10.39 3.83 -0.66
N ILE A 103 10.32 3.89 -1.98
CA ILE A 103 10.34 2.71 -2.84
C ILE A 103 11.73 2.04 -2.81
N ALA A 104 12.80 2.83 -2.97
CA ALA A 104 14.15 2.33 -2.90
C ALA A 104 14.46 1.71 -1.52
N PHE A 105 14.04 2.39 -0.44
CA PHE A 105 14.11 1.88 0.92
C PHE A 105 13.39 0.54 1.06
N SER A 106 12.13 0.45 0.63
CA SER A 106 11.30 -0.74 0.80
C SER A 106 11.86 -1.95 0.06
N ILE A 107 12.33 -1.78 -1.19
CA ILE A 107 12.97 -2.85 -1.96
C ILE A 107 14.27 -3.29 -1.30
N ASN A 108 15.12 -2.36 -0.88
CA ASN A 108 16.39 -2.69 -0.23
C ASN A 108 16.18 -3.34 1.15
N ARG A 109 15.13 -2.94 1.88
CA ARG A 109 14.71 -3.60 3.12
C ARG A 109 14.23 -5.02 2.87
N ALA A 110 13.34 -5.22 1.88
CA ALA A 110 12.78 -6.53 1.54
C ALA A 110 13.84 -7.54 1.08
N LYS A 111 14.92 -7.09 0.43
CA LYS A 111 16.02 -7.96 -0.03
C LYS A 111 17.08 -8.28 1.04
N THR A 112 16.93 -7.74 2.26
CA THR A 112 17.92 -7.89 3.35
C THR A 112 17.34 -8.74 4.46
N ALA A 113 18.07 -9.78 4.88
CA ALA A 113 17.67 -10.60 6.02
C ALA A 113 17.46 -9.75 7.29
N PRO A 114 16.49 -10.08 8.13
CA PRO A 114 15.70 -11.32 8.17
C PRO A 114 14.35 -11.28 7.40
N SER A 115 14.23 -10.46 6.36
CA SER A 115 13.00 -10.42 5.54
C SER A 115 12.71 -11.77 4.87
N ASP A 116 11.45 -12.20 4.89
CA ASP A 116 10.99 -13.39 4.15
C ASP A 116 10.87 -13.17 2.64
N MET A 117 11.05 -11.93 2.18
CA MET A 117 11.03 -11.57 0.76
C MET A 117 12.38 -11.78 0.06
N VAL A 118 13.45 -12.08 0.82
CA VAL A 118 14.83 -12.17 0.29
C VAL A 118 14.92 -13.10 -0.92
N ASP A 119 14.43 -14.32 -0.81
CA ASP A 119 14.52 -15.30 -1.89
C ASP A 119 13.69 -14.94 -3.11
N LEU A 120 12.57 -14.24 -2.91
CA LEU A 120 11.71 -13.79 -3.99
C LEU A 120 12.41 -12.80 -4.92
N ILE A 121 13.20 -11.88 -4.35
CA ILE A 121 13.83 -10.78 -5.08
C ILE A 121 15.36 -10.80 -5.02
N LYS A 122 15.96 -11.98 -4.77
CA LYS A 122 17.43 -12.15 -4.66
C LYS A 122 18.21 -11.69 -5.87
N SER A 123 17.60 -11.68 -7.05
CA SER A 123 18.21 -11.16 -8.28
C SER A 123 18.31 -9.64 -8.32
N ILE A 124 17.61 -8.91 -7.45
CA ILE A 124 17.74 -7.45 -7.37
C ILE A 124 19.07 -7.11 -6.69
N LYS A 125 19.95 -6.44 -7.42
CA LYS A 125 21.23 -5.96 -6.92
C LYS A 125 21.06 -4.70 -6.09
N SER A 126 20.32 -3.73 -6.61
CA SER A 126 20.04 -2.46 -5.93
C SER A 126 18.74 -1.81 -6.42
N ALA A 127 18.10 -1.06 -5.55
CA ALA A 127 17.09 -0.07 -5.90
C ALA A 127 17.59 1.31 -5.43
N THR A 128 17.51 2.31 -6.30
CA THR A 128 18.05 3.66 -6.04
C THR A 128 17.09 4.72 -6.58
N ALA A 129 16.72 5.69 -5.77
CA ALA A 129 16.01 6.88 -6.22
C ALA A 129 16.96 7.75 -7.05
N ILE A 130 16.56 8.10 -8.26
CA ILE A 130 17.28 9.02 -9.15
C ILE A 130 16.86 10.45 -8.86
N ASP A 131 15.58 10.64 -8.63
CA ASP A 131 14.92 11.87 -8.17
C ASP A 131 13.67 11.46 -7.37
N ASP A 132 12.85 12.43 -6.95
CA ASP A 132 11.66 12.16 -6.11
C ASP A 132 10.61 11.25 -6.77
N HIS A 133 10.66 11.08 -8.11
CA HIS A 133 9.66 10.34 -8.87
C HIS A 133 10.26 9.32 -9.86
N THR A 134 11.54 8.99 -9.69
CA THR A 134 12.21 8.05 -10.58
C THR A 134 13.04 7.06 -9.76
N VAL A 135 12.75 5.77 -9.91
CA VAL A 135 13.51 4.68 -9.28
C VAL A 135 14.24 3.88 -10.36
N GLN A 136 15.51 3.63 -10.12
CA GLN A 136 16.29 2.64 -10.87
C GLN A 136 16.38 1.36 -10.06
N ILE A 137 16.09 0.22 -10.71
CA ILE A 137 16.35 -1.11 -10.16
C ILE A 137 17.38 -1.80 -11.07
N LYS A 138 18.46 -2.30 -10.45
CA LYS A 138 19.46 -3.14 -11.10
C LYS A 138 19.33 -4.57 -10.64
N THR A 139 19.46 -5.51 -11.58
CA THR A 139 19.44 -6.95 -11.32
C THR A 139 20.79 -7.60 -11.60
N ASP A 140 20.99 -8.81 -11.12
CA ASP A 140 22.17 -9.62 -11.42
C ASP A 140 21.96 -10.33 -12.77
N GLY A 141 22.10 -9.58 -13.87
CA GLY A 141 21.78 -10.00 -15.22
C GLY A 141 20.30 -9.85 -15.58
N PRO A 142 19.89 -10.32 -16.78
CA PRO A 142 18.51 -10.20 -17.25
C PRO A 142 17.50 -10.89 -16.33
N ASN A 143 16.44 -10.18 -15.94
CA ASN A 143 15.35 -10.75 -15.13
C ASN A 143 13.98 -10.49 -15.79
N PRO A 144 13.48 -11.39 -16.64
CA PRO A 144 12.20 -11.22 -17.34
C PRO A 144 10.99 -11.30 -16.43
N ILE A 145 11.11 -11.83 -15.20
CA ILE A 145 10.02 -11.97 -14.24
C ILE A 145 10.04 -10.89 -13.14
N LEU A 146 10.91 -9.88 -13.25
CA LEU A 146 11.06 -8.84 -12.22
C LEU A 146 9.72 -8.19 -11.85
N LEU A 147 8.90 -7.85 -12.84
CA LEU A 147 7.61 -7.21 -12.58
C LEU A 147 6.68 -8.11 -11.76
N ASN A 148 6.65 -9.41 -12.04
CA ASN A 148 5.87 -10.37 -11.27
C ASN A 148 6.35 -10.45 -9.81
N GLN A 149 7.66 -10.46 -9.59
CA GLN A 149 8.25 -10.46 -8.26
C GLN A 149 7.88 -9.17 -7.49
N LEU A 150 7.93 -8.01 -8.15
CA LEU A 150 7.60 -6.72 -7.57
C LEU A 150 6.11 -6.57 -7.17
N THR A 151 5.20 -7.40 -7.69
CA THR A 151 3.79 -7.41 -7.24
C THR A 151 3.62 -7.86 -5.78
N GLN A 152 4.65 -8.46 -5.19
CA GLN A 152 4.66 -8.96 -3.81
C GLN A 152 5.45 -8.04 -2.86
N ILE A 153 6.12 -7.01 -3.37
CA ILE A 153 6.93 -6.11 -2.56
C ILE A 153 6.15 -4.82 -2.32
N PHE A 154 5.74 -4.64 -1.09
CA PHE A 154 4.95 -3.50 -0.65
C PHE A 154 5.84 -2.35 -0.19
N VAL A 155 5.36 -1.12 -0.40
CA VAL A 155 6.10 0.10 -0.08
C VAL A 155 5.71 0.62 1.29
N MET A 156 6.71 0.91 2.12
CA MET A 156 6.61 1.53 3.44
C MET A 156 7.19 2.95 3.39
N SER A 157 6.71 3.82 4.26
CA SER A 157 7.37 5.11 4.50
C SER A 157 8.71 4.90 5.20
N GLU A 158 9.81 5.34 4.57
CA GLU A 158 11.14 5.30 5.17
C GLU A 158 11.22 6.11 6.46
N ALA A 159 10.63 7.32 6.46
CA ALA A 159 10.63 8.20 7.62
C ALA A 159 9.87 7.59 8.80
N TRP A 160 8.69 7.00 8.53
CA TRP A 160 7.90 6.32 9.55
C TRP A 160 8.60 5.07 10.08
N ALA A 161 9.20 4.28 9.22
CA ALA A 161 9.95 3.09 9.61
C ALA A 161 11.12 3.45 10.54
N LYS A 162 11.91 4.48 10.18
CA LYS A 162 13.01 5.00 11.02
C LYS A 162 12.52 5.52 12.36
N ALA A 163 11.43 6.27 12.39
CA ALA A 163 10.87 6.83 13.62
C ALA A 163 10.39 5.76 14.62
N ASN A 164 10.11 4.55 14.12
CA ASN A 164 9.56 3.45 14.92
C ASN A 164 10.50 2.25 15.06
N GLY A 165 11.77 2.37 14.66
CA GLY A 165 12.77 1.29 14.77
C GLY A 165 12.47 0.09 13.87
N CYS A 166 11.94 0.34 12.68
CA CYS A 166 11.53 -0.66 11.69
C CYS A 166 12.35 -0.59 10.39
N GLU A 167 13.57 -0.04 10.43
CA GLU A 167 14.44 0.07 9.24
C GLU A 167 14.81 -1.29 8.66
N ALA A 168 14.95 -2.30 9.51
CA ALA A 168 15.08 -3.69 9.11
C ALA A 168 13.75 -4.43 9.34
N SER A 169 13.50 -5.50 8.59
CA SER A 169 12.50 -6.48 8.96
C SER A 169 12.92 -7.19 10.25
N TYR A 170 11.98 -7.76 10.98
CA TYR A 170 12.29 -8.54 12.18
C TYR A 170 12.13 -10.03 11.90
N ASN A 171 12.82 -10.87 12.68
CA ASN A 171 12.74 -12.31 12.56
C ASN A 171 11.53 -12.85 13.34
N TRP A 172 10.42 -13.01 12.65
CA TRP A 172 9.20 -13.55 13.22
C TRP A 172 9.39 -15.00 13.75
N ASP A 173 10.09 -15.84 13.00
CA ASP A 173 10.34 -17.24 13.33
C ASP A 173 11.20 -17.41 14.59
N ALA A 174 12.05 -16.41 14.89
CA ALA A 174 12.83 -16.37 16.13
C ALA A 174 12.03 -15.80 17.31
N GLY A 175 10.76 -15.46 17.14
CA GLY A 175 9.93 -14.86 18.18
C GLY A 175 10.31 -13.41 18.52
N GLU A 176 11.02 -12.72 17.63
CA GLU A 176 11.27 -11.29 17.78
C GLU A 176 9.98 -10.49 17.69
N THR A 177 9.99 -9.30 18.24
CA THR A 177 8.88 -8.34 18.18
C THR A 177 9.34 -7.04 17.55
N SER A 178 8.42 -6.36 16.86
CA SER A 178 8.67 -5.06 16.23
C SER A 178 7.43 -4.18 16.37
N TYR A 179 7.62 -2.88 16.41
CA TYR A 179 6.51 -1.93 16.34
C TYR A 179 5.67 -2.16 15.06
N CYS A 180 6.33 -2.45 13.94
CA CYS A 180 5.69 -2.73 12.66
C CYS A 180 4.93 -4.06 12.61
N ALA A 181 5.15 -4.96 13.57
CA ALA A 181 4.38 -6.19 13.67
C ALA A 181 2.89 -5.94 13.93
N SER A 182 2.58 -4.85 14.66
CA SER A 182 1.21 -4.49 15.07
C SER A 182 0.74 -3.13 14.58
N ASN A 183 1.58 -2.38 13.88
CA ASN A 183 1.26 -1.05 13.37
C ASN A 183 1.64 -0.94 11.90
N ALA A 184 0.83 -0.22 11.14
CA ALA A 184 1.00 -0.07 9.70
C ALA A 184 0.84 1.39 9.26
N ASN A 185 1.68 1.83 8.32
CA ASN A 185 1.56 3.11 7.64
C ASN A 185 1.83 2.90 6.15
N GLY A 186 0.79 2.52 5.42
CA GLY A 186 0.84 2.30 3.97
C GLY A 186 0.24 3.46 3.18
N SER A 187 0.13 3.29 1.86
CA SER A 187 -0.51 4.23 0.93
C SER A 187 -1.82 3.69 0.36
N GLY A 188 -2.24 2.50 0.78
CA GLY A 188 -3.36 1.77 0.20
C GLY A 188 -4.74 2.33 0.51
N PRO A 189 -5.78 1.71 -0.08
CA PRO A 189 -7.16 2.19 -0.02
C PRO A 189 -7.79 2.13 1.37
N PHE A 190 -7.22 1.37 2.30
CA PHE A 190 -7.76 1.22 3.65
C PHE A 190 -6.69 1.42 4.73
N LYS A 191 -7.10 2.04 5.85
CA LYS A 191 -6.33 2.22 7.08
C LYS A 191 -6.79 1.21 8.11
N ILE A 192 -5.89 0.59 8.88
CA ILE A 192 -6.25 -0.23 10.03
C ILE A 192 -6.51 0.70 11.22
N THR A 193 -7.70 0.60 11.79
CA THR A 193 -8.11 1.39 12.97
C THR A 193 -8.20 0.56 14.24
N PHE A 194 -8.31 -0.76 14.10
CA PHE A 194 -8.29 -1.69 15.21
C PHE A 194 -7.78 -3.05 14.74
N ARG A 195 -6.97 -3.70 15.56
CA ARG A 195 -6.56 -5.09 15.37
C ARG A 195 -6.49 -5.82 16.70
N GLU A 196 -7.12 -6.95 16.74
CA GLU A 196 -6.99 -7.97 17.77
C GLU A 196 -6.69 -9.29 17.03
N GLN A 197 -5.45 -9.75 17.16
CA GLN A 197 -4.95 -10.92 16.42
C GLN A 197 -5.84 -12.15 16.68
N ASP A 198 -6.09 -12.94 15.64
CA ASP A 198 -6.96 -14.11 15.63
C ASP A 198 -8.43 -13.86 15.97
N VAL A 199 -8.82 -12.59 16.16
CA VAL A 199 -10.21 -12.19 16.47
C VAL A 199 -10.78 -11.33 15.37
N ARG A 200 -10.19 -10.14 15.12
CA ARG A 200 -10.66 -9.22 14.06
C ARG A 200 -9.66 -8.13 13.74
N THR A 201 -9.67 -7.71 12.50
CA THR A 201 -9.05 -6.46 12.03
C THR A 201 -10.15 -5.54 11.47
N VAL A 202 -10.14 -4.26 11.86
CA VAL A 202 -11.07 -3.25 11.38
C VAL A 202 -10.32 -2.31 10.46
N PHE A 203 -10.90 -2.12 9.27
CA PHE A 203 -10.39 -1.22 8.26
C PHE A 203 -11.37 -0.06 8.08
N GLU A 204 -10.83 1.12 7.86
CA GLU A 204 -11.56 2.29 7.41
C GLU A 204 -11.04 2.73 6.04
N LYS A 205 -11.93 3.29 5.23
CA LYS A 205 -11.57 3.83 3.92
C LYS A 205 -10.53 4.94 4.09
N ASN A 206 -9.51 4.93 3.25
CA ASN A 206 -8.57 6.03 3.12
C ASN A 206 -9.15 7.06 2.13
N ASP A 207 -9.72 8.16 2.64
CA ASP A 207 -10.32 9.20 1.80
C ASP A 207 -9.29 10.01 1.00
N ASP A 208 -8.00 9.96 1.38
CA ASP A 208 -6.88 10.56 0.65
C ASP A 208 -6.23 9.60 -0.36
N TRP A 209 -6.80 8.41 -0.57
CA TRP A 209 -6.26 7.46 -1.54
C TRP A 209 -6.38 8.00 -2.97
N TRP A 210 -5.32 7.87 -3.73
CA TRP A 210 -5.18 8.42 -5.08
C TRP A 210 -5.97 7.67 -6.17
N GLY A 211 -6.48 6.44 -5.90
CA GLY A 211 -7.16 5.55 -6.82
C GLY A 211 -8.68 5.54 -6.77
#